data_e8af40f9fd47e8a7889fb94697bd0b3c
#
_entry.id   e8af40f9fd47e8a7889fb94697bd0b3c
#
_cell.length_a   1.000
_cell.length_b   1.000
_cell.length_c   1.000
_cell.angle_alpha   90.00
_cell.angle_beta   90.00
_cell.angle_gamma   90.00
#
_symmetry.space_group_name_H-M   'P 1'
#
loop_
_entity.id
_entity.type
_entity.pdbx_description
1 polymer ?
#
loop_
_entity_poly.entity_id
_entity_poly.type
_entity_poly.pdbx_seq_one_letter_code
_entity_poly.pdbx_strand_id
1 'polypeptide(L)'
;MKKCNNVANYLIEKFYKMIYLLYICEYFETEMNATDILKRSGLKKSAQRIAVINILQNHLVPLKEDEIKDEMGEIYDRITFYRTMQTLCDAGIVHRIVVDKTIVEYALNTEEEHHSHVHFYCTVCHSITCLKETPVYDYDLPTGYRQEECQVLIKGVCPSCLGKA
;
A
#
# COMPACT_ATOMS: atom_id res chain seq x y z
N MET A 1 -2.28 -48.00 24.15
CA MET A 1 -1.32 -47.18 23.41
C MET A 1 -2.02 -46.03 22.69
N LYS A 2 -2.62 -45.03 23.41
CA LYS A 2 -3.33 -43.88 22.82
C LYS A 2 -3.02 -42.52 23.48
N LYS A 3 -1.99 -42.38 24.31
CA LYS A 3 -1.66 -41.13 25.04
C LYS A 3 -0.45 -40.35 24.51
N CYS A 4 0.36 -40.90 23.59
CA CYS A 4 1.56 -40.18 23.08
C CYS A 4 1.30 -39.22 21.93
N ASN A 5 0.18 -39.33 21.18
CA ASN A 5 -0.08 -38.45 20.02
C ASN A 5 -0.54 -37.04 20.39
N ASN A 6 -1.03 -36.83 21.63
CA ASN A 6 -1.59 -35.53 22.02
C ASN A 6 -0.53 -34.51 22.44
N VAL A 7 0.60 -35.00 23.00
CA VAL A 7 1.71 -34.14 23.46
C VAL A 7 2.53 -33.62 22.26
N ALA A 8 2.75 -34.46 21.25
CA ALA A 8 3.49 -34.12 20.06
C ALA A 8 2.72 -33.04 19.23
N ASN A 9 1.41 -33.20 19.04
CA ASN A 9 0.58 -32.24 18.37
C ASN A 9 0.50 -30.89 19.11
N TYR A 10 0.40 -30.93 20.44
CA TYR A 10 0.41 -29.69 21.26
C TYR A 10 1.74 -28.95 21.19
N LEU A 11 2.88 -29.67 21.16
CA LEU A 11 4.20 -29.05 20.99
C LEU A 11 4.40 -28.48 19.59
N ILE A 12 3.91 -29.16 18.57
CA ILE A 12 3.96 -28.69 17.16
C ILE A 12 3.12 -27.42 17.00
N GLU A 13 1.90 -27.39 17.53
CA GLU A 13 1.05 -26.18 17.49
C GLU A 13 1.69 -24.99 18.20
N LYS A 14 2.29 -25.24 19.37
CA LYS A 14 3.00 -24.19 20.12
C LYS A 14 4.24 -23.69 19.39
N PHE A 15 4.95 -24.59 18.70
CA PHE A 15 6.14 -24.26 17.90
C PHE A 15 5.76 -23.44 16.65
N TYR A 16 4.69 -23.83 15.95
CA TYR A 16 4.16 -23.04 14.83
C TYR A 16 3.67 -21.66 15.26
N LYS A 17 2.99 -21.57 16.41
CA LYS A 17 2.52 -20.29 16.96
C LYS A 17 3.69 -19.39 17.39
N MET A 18 4.76 -19.98 17.93
CA MET A 18 5.97 -19.26 18.29
C MET A 18 6.75 -18.77 17.05
N ILE A 19 6.90 -19.62 16.02
CA ILE A 19 7.51 -19.24 14.74
C ILE A 19 6.68 -18.16 14.05
N TYR A 20 5.36 -18.27 14.06
CA TYR A 20 4.46 -17.26 13.51
C TYR A 20 4.54 -15.93 14.25
N LEU A 21 4.65 -15.96 15.59
CA LEU A 21 4.88 -14.76 16.41
C LEU A 21 6.27 -14.15 16.19
N LEU A 22 7.31 -14.96 16.02
CA LEU A 22 8.66 -14.49 15.67
C LEU A 22 8.68 -13.89 14.25
N TYR A 23 8.02 -14.53 13.30
CA TYR A 23 7.90 -14.04 11.93
C TYR A 23 7.13 -12.70 11.87
N ILE A 24 6.04 -12.56 12.64
CA ILE A 24 5.32 -11.28 12.78
C ILE A 24 6.19 -10.24 13.48
N CYS A 25 6.97 -10.62 14.50
CA CYS A 25 7.84 -9.69 15.21
C CYS A 25 8.99 -9.19 14.33
N GLU A 26 9.62 -10.08 13.54
CA GLU A 26 10.64 -9.70 12.54
C GLU A 26 10.06 -8.82 11.41
N TYR A 27 8.81 -9.10 11.00
CA TYR A 27 8.11 -8.31 9.99
C TYR A 27 7.70 -6.92 10.50
N PHE A 28 7.46 -6.79 11.82
CA PHE A 28 7.04 -5.54 12.45
C PHE A 28 8.23 -4.61 12.80
N GLU A 29 9.45 -5.14 12.90
CA GLU A 29 10.65 -4.33 13.23
C GLU A 29 11.28 -3.61 12.02
N THR A 30 10.82 -3.84 10.78
CA THR A 30 11.41 -3.25 9.58
C THR A 30 10.59 -2.12 8.94
N GLU A 31 9.43 -1.76 9.48
CA GLU A 31 8.70 -0.60 8.97
C GLU A 31 9.41 0.71 9.39
N MET A 32 10.07 1.34 8.41
CA MET A 32 10.66 2.66 8.61
C MET A 32 9.60 3.66 9.03
N ASN A 33 9.87 4.40 10.11
CA ASN A 33 8.97 5.47 10.51
C ASN A 33 8.95 6.61 9.47
N ALA A 34 7.86 7.37 9.44
CA ALA A 34 7.64 8.45 8.48
C ALA A 34 8.81 9.47 8.41
N THR A 35 9.52 9.69 9.54
CA THR A 35 10.63 10.64 9.58
C THR A 35 11.89 10.12 8.89
N ASP A 36 12.11 8.83 8.91
CA ASP A 36 13.23 8.18 8.23
C ASP A 36 12.97 8.06 6.73
N ILE A 37 11.72 7.77 6.33
CA ILE A 37 11.29 7.81 4.94
C ILE A 37 11.58 9.19 4.33
N LEU A 38 11.11 10.25 4.99
CA LEU A 38 11.36 11.63 4.53
C LEU A 38 12.84 11.97 4.46
N LYS A 39 13.63 11.52 5.45
CA LYS A 39 15.08 11.76 5.49
C LYS A 39 15.80 11.07 4.33
N ARG A 40 15.46 9.81 4.03
CA ARG A 40 16.04 9.05 2.91
C ARG A 40 15.74 9.70 1.56
N SER A 41 14.54 10.23 1.40
CA SER A 41 14.11 10.94 0.18
C SER A 41 14.59 12.40 0.11
N GLY A 42 15.41 12.85 1.07
CA GLY A 42 15.93 14.23 1.10
C GLY A 42 14.87 15.29 1.40
N LEU A 43 13.70 14.90 1.88
CA LEU A 43 12.59 15.81 2.15
C LEU A 43 12.62 16.37 3.56
N LYS A 44 12.31 17.67 3.69
CA LYS A 44 12.12 18.30 4.99
C LYS A 44 10.89 17.74 5.70
N LYS A 45 11.01 17.53 7.00
CA LYS A 45 9.90 17.11 7.87
C LYS A 45 8.85 18.23 7.97
N SER A 46 7.58 17.86 7.86
CA SER A 46 6.45 18.71 8.22
C SER A 46 5.36 17.86 8.87
N ALA A 47 4.51 18.47 9.69
CA ALA A 47 3.44 17.76 10.37
C ALA A 47 2.53 17.02 9.38
N GLN A 48 2.14 17.67 8.27
CA GLN A 48 1.29 17.07 7.25
C GLN A 48 1.97 15.91 6.52
N ARG A 49 3.26 16.01 6.16
CA ARG A 49 3.98 14.89 5.50
C ARG A 49 4.05 13.66 6.40
N ILE A 50 4.38 13.89 7.69
CA ILE A 50 4.44 12.82 8.67
C ILE A 50 3.05 12.19 8.88
N ALA A 51 2.01 13.00 9.01
CA ALA A 51 0.64 12.52 9.18
C ALA A 51 0.19 11.66 7.99
N VAL A 52 0.37 12.14 6.75
CA VAL A 52 0.01 11.40 5.54
C VAL A 52 0.73 10.06 5.47
N ILE A 53 2.05 10.04 5.70
CA ILE A 53 2.83 8.78 5.63
C ILE A 53 2.34 7.82 6.70
N ASN A 54 2.16 8.25 7.96
CA ASN A 54 1.69 7.40 9.05
C ASN A 54 0.28 6.84 8.76
N ILE A 55 -0.62 7.66 8.23
CA ILE A 55 -1.97 7.20 7.86
C ILE A 55 -1.86 6.11 6.79
N LEU A 56 -1.13 6.36 5.71
CA LEU A 56 -0.98 5.38 4.63
C LEU A 56 -0.24 4.11 5.07
N GLN A 57 0.67 4.18 6.05
CA GLN A 57 1.33 2.99 6.62
C GLN A 57 0.37 2.11 7.42
N ASN A 58 -0.61 2.72 8.08
CA ASN A 58 -1.59 1.98 8.89
C ASN A 58 -2.68 1.28 8.06
N HIS A 59 -2.74 1.54 6.77
CA HIS A 59 -3.74 0.97 5.87
C HIS A 59 -3.11 0.04 4.82
N LEU A 60 -3.70 -1.14 4.67
CA LEU A 60 -3.29 -2.14 3.68
C LEU A 60 -3.88 -1.90 2.29
N VAL A 61 -4.78 -0.93 2.17
CA VAL A 61 -5.49 -0.59 0.93
C VAL A 61 -5.27 0.89 0.62
N PRO A 62 -5.33 1.28 -0.65
CA PRO A 62 -5.30 2.69 -1.04
C PRO A 62 -6.45 3.47 -0.38
N LEU A 63 -6.21 4.75 -0.08
CA LEU A 63 -7.15 5.65 0.57
C LEU A 63 -7.52 6.82 -0.34
N LYS A 64 -8.78 7.26 -0.23
CA LYS A 64 -9.25 8.52 -0.85
C LYS A 64 -8.83 9.73 -0.03
N GLU A 65 -8.86 10.92 -0.68
CA GLU A 65 -8.58 12.18 0.01
C GLU A 65 -9.44 12.37 1.26
N ASP A 66 -10.75 12.10 1.16
CA ASP A 66 -11.65 12.30 2.28
C ASP A 66 -11.31 11.40 3.48
N GLU A 67 -10.90 10.14 3.24
CA GLU A 67 -10.48 9.22 4.29
C GLU A 67 -9.20 9.71 4.98
N ILE A 68 -8.20 10.13 4.19
CA ILE A 68 -6.97 10.70 4.73
C ILE A 68 -7.25 11.99 5.51
N LYS A 69 -8.12 12.87 4.99
CA LYS A 69 -8.52 14.11 5.62
C LYS A 69 -9.17 13.87 6.99
N ASP A 70 -10.08 12.90 7.06
CA ASP A 70 -10.80 12.60 8.30
C ASP A 70 -9.83 12.11 9.39
N GLU A 71 -8.82 11.30 9.02
CA GLU A 71 -7.77 10.86 9.94
C GLU A 71 -6.75 11.96 10.30
N MET A 72 -6.48 12.90 9.40
CA MET A 72 -5.62 14.06 9.70
C MET A 72 -6.27 15.05 10.68
N GLY A 73 -7.61 15.12 10.72
CA GLY A 73 -8.34 16.02 11.61
C GLY A 73 -7.91 17.48 11.48
N GLU A 74 -7.58 18.12 12.60
CA GLU A 74 -7.21 19.55 12.65
C GLU A 74 -5.88 19.88 11.91
N ILE A 75 -5.04 18.90 11.60
CA ILE A 75 -3.78 19.10 10.88
C ILE A 75 -4.05 19.33 9.40
N TYR A 76 -5.22 18.90 8.89
CA TYR A 76 -5.55 19.02 7.47
C TYR A 76 -5.74 20.47 7.06
N ASP A 77 -4.95 20.88 6.07
CA ASP A 77 -5.15 22.10 5.28
C ASP A 77 -5.13 21.72 3.80
N ARG A 78 -6.20 22.06 3.09
CA ARG A 78 -6.42 21.59 1.72
C ARG A 78 -5.26 21.95 0.77
N ILE A 79 -4.80 23.20 0.81
CA ILE A 79 -3.75 23.66 -0.10
C ILE A 79 -2.43 22.95 0.21
N THR A 80 -2.11 22.86 1.50
CA THR A 80 -0.90 22.19 1.97
C THR A 80 -0.98 20.68 1.73
N PHE A 81 -2.17 20.07 1.82
CA PHE A 81 -2.39 18.66 1.50
C PHE A 81 -2.03 18.36 0.04
N TYR A 82 -2.59 19.06 -0.92
CA TYR A 82 -2.28 18.83 -2.34
C TYR A 82 -0.79 19.02 -2.66
N ARG A 83 -0.16 20.06 -2.10
CA ARG A 83 1.29 20.27 -2.24
C ARG A 83 2.10 19.14 -1.58
N THR A 84 1.63 18.63 -0.45
CA THR A 84 2.24 17.50 0.25
C THR A 84 2.14 16.24 -0.59
N MET A 85 0.94 15.91 -1.08
CA MET A 85 0.72 14.75 -1.94
C MET A 85 1.59 14.81 -3.21
N GLN A 86 1.60 15.96 -3.89
CA GLN A 86 2.46 16.14 -5.06
C GLN A 86 3.94 15.90 -4.73
N THR A 87 4.43 16.48 -3.63
CA THR A 87 5.83 16.30 -3.20
C THR A 87 6.16 14.86 -2.86
N LEU A 88 5.24 14.14 -2.20
CA LEU A 88 5.42 12.72 -1.84
C LEU A 88 5.36 11.82 -3.08
N CYS A 89 4.51 12.13 -4.05
CA CYS A 89 4.46 11.42 -5.33
C CYS A 89 5.73 11.66 -6.16
N ASP A 90 6.18 12.91 -6.28
CA ASP A 90 7.41 13.26 -7.01
C ASP A 90 8.67 12.60 -6.40
N ALA A 91 8.64 12.38 -5.09
CA ALA A 91 9.70 11.68 -4.36
C ALA A 91 9.57 10.14 -4.39
N GLY A 92 8.53 9.58 -5.03
CA GLY A 92 8.27 8.16 -5.10
C GLY A 92 7.89 7.51 -3.76
N ILE A 93 7.50 8.32 -2.74
CA ILE A 93 7.07 7.81 -1.43
C ILE A 93 5.63 7.32 -1.50
N VAL A 94 4.78 8.03 -2.25
CA VAL A 94 3.36 7.74 -2.43
C VAL A 94 3.08 7.60 -3.92
N HIS A 95 2.22 6.69 -4.29
CA HIS A 95 1.69 6.66 -5.66
C HIS A 95 0.19 6.96 -5.68
N ARG A 96 -0.23 7.53 -6.79
CA ARG A 96 -1.60 7.93 -7.04
C ARG A 96 -2.26 6.98 -8.02
N ILE A 97 -3.41 6.43 -7.68
CA ILE A 97 -4.19 5.51 -8.50
C ILE A 97 -5.40 6.26 -9.03
N VAL A 98 -5.49 6.40 -10.35
CA VAL A 98 -6.58 7.10 -11.01
C VAL A 98 -7.48 6.08 -11.70
N VAL A 99 -8.69 5.89 -11.20
CA VAL A 99 -9.70 4.99 -11.79
C VAL A 99 -10.48 5.72 -12.90
N ASP A 100 -10.82 6.98 -12.62
CA ASP A 100 -11.46 7.90 -13.54
C ASP A 100 -11.27 9.36 -13.06
N LYS A 101 -12.02 10.30 -13.64
CA LYS A 101 -11.90 11.74 -13.30
C LYS A 101 -12.29 12.06 -11.85
N THR A 102 -13.03 11.20 -11.18
CA THR A 102 -13.62 11.43 -9.85
C THR A 102 -13.05 10.54 -8.78
N ILE A 103 -12.45 9.40 -9.14
CA ILE A 103 -11.91 8.42 -8.22
C ILE A 103 -10.39 8.44 -8.29
N VAL A 104 -9.79 9.02 -7.27
CA VAL A 104 -8.34 9.06 -7.05
C VAL A 104 -8.08 8.55 -5.65
N GLU A 105 -7.19 7.57 -5.55
CA GLU A 105 -6.75 7.00 -4.28
C GLU A 105 -5.22 7.04 -4.20
N TYR A 106 -4.71 6.97 -2.98
CA TYR A 106 -3.29 7.09 -2.67
C TYR A 106 -2.82 5.90 -1.85
N ALA A 107 -1.65 5.39 -2.15
CA ALA A 107 -1.00 4.33 -1.37
C ALA A 107 0.49 4.64 -1.18
N LEU A 108 1.07 4.09 -0.11
CA LEU A 108 2.50 4.20 0.14
C LEU A 108 3.26 3.24 -0.78
N ASN A 109 4.38 3.68 -1.33
CA ASN A 109 5.34 2.79 -1.98
C ASN A 109 6.19 2.09 -0.93
N THR A 110 6.33 0.77 -1.02
CA THR A 110 7.31 0.02 -0.23
C THR A 110 8.68 0.04 -0.91
N GLU A 111 9.77 -0.21 -0.18
CA GLU A 111 11.14 -0.17 -0.73
C GLU A 111 11.35 -1.11 -1.93
N GLU A 112 10.59 -2.18 -2.00
CA GLU A 112 10.61 -3.16 -3.09
C GLU A 112 9.80 -2.71 -4.32
N GLU A 113 8.97 -1.66 -4.19
CA GLU A 113 7.97 -1.26 -5.19
C GLU A 113 8.38 -0.07 -6.06
N HIS A 114 9.68 0.13 -6.30
CA HIS A 114 10.10 1.03 -7.40
C HIS A 114 9.67 0.52 -8.79
N HIS A 115 9.00 -0.63 -8.83
CA HIS A 115 8.45 -1.21 -10.05
C HIS A 115 6.95 -0.96 -10.13
N SER A 116 6.50 -0.55 -11.31
CA SER A 116 5.08 -0.46 -11.64
C SER A 116 4.40 -1.79 -11.30
N HIS A 117 3.30 -1.77 -10.54
CA HIS A 117 2.49 -2.95 -10.25
C HIS A 117 1.06 -2.76 -10.75
N VAL A 118 0.32 -3.86 -10.82
CA VAL A 118 -1.05 -3.87 -11.31
C VAL A 118 -1.99 -3.41 -10.20
N HIS A 119 -2.92 -2.51 -10.52
CA HIS A 119 -4.04 -2.16 -9.66
C HIS A 119 -5.30 -2.86 -10.13
N PHE A 120 -6.13 -3.30 -9.19
CA PHE A 120 -7.43 -3.90 -9.48
C PHE A 120 -8.54 -3.07 -8.85
N TYR A 121 -9.50 -2.63 -9.66
CA TYR A 121 -10.70 -1.92 -9.19
C TYR A 121 -11.92 -2.84 -9.26
N CYS A 122 -12.59 -3.06 -8.14
CA CYS A 122 -13.82 -3.82 -8.08
C CYS A 122 -15.03 -2.97 -8.49
N THR A 123 -15.74 -3.38 -9.52
CA THR A 123 -16.92 -2.65 -10.01
C THR A 123 -18.16 -2.81 -9.12
N VAL A 124 -18.12 -3.71 -8.13
CA VAL A 124 -19.23 -3.99 -7.20
C VAL A 124 -19.07 -3.25 -5.87
N CYS A 125 -17.93 -3.41 -5.20
CA CYS A 125 -17.68 -2.77 -3.90
C CYS A 125 -16.83 -1.51 -4.00
N HIS A 126 -16.34 -1.17 -5.21
CA HIS A 126 -15.53 0.01 -5.50
C HIS A 126 -14.20 0.08 -4.75
N SER A 127 -13.72 -1.04 -4.19
CA SER A 127 -12.39 -1.11 -3.58
C SER A 127 -11.29 -1.19 -4.63
N ILE A 128 -10.15 -0.58 -4.30
CA ILE A 128 -8.90 -0.75 -5.06
C ILE A 128 -7.98 -1.67 -4.28
N THR A 129 -7.28 -2.55 -5.00
CA THR A 129 -6.28 -3.46 -4.46
C THR A 129 -5.00 -3.35 -5.28
N CYS A 130 -3.86 -3.17 -4.62
CA CYS A 130 -2.54 -3.27 -5.24
C CYS A 130 -2.16 -4.74 -5.38
N LEU A 131 -2.04 -5.23 -6.62
CA LEU A 131 -1.62 -6.61 -6.92
C LEU A 131 -0.09 -6.64 -7.10
N LYS A 132 0.64 -6.56 -5.98
CA LYS A 132 2.10 -6.44 -5.94
C LYS A 132 2.83 -7.61 -6.62
N GLU A 133 2.28 -8.81 -6.50
CA GLU A 133 2.79 -10.05 -7.07
C GLU A 133 2.52 -10.18 -8.59
N THR A 134 1.71 -9.27 -9.16
CA THR A 134 1.36 -9.31 -10.59
C THR A 134 2.29 -8.40 -11.37
N PRO A 135 3.18 -8.96 -12.21
CA PRO A 135 4.14 -8.16 -12.93
C PRO A 135 3.47 -7.26 -13.97
N VAL A 136 3.99 -6.04 -14.12
CA VAL A 136 3.70 -5.19 -15.26
C VAL A 136 4.78 -5.47 -16.31
N TYR A 137 4.35 -5.72 -17.54
CA TYR A 137 5.26 -5.98 -18.64
C TYR A 137 5.76 -4.66 -19.24
N ASP A 138 7.01 -4.63 -19.64
CA ASP A 138 7.54 -3.55 -20.44
C ASP A 138 6.88 -3.55 -21.82
N TYR A 139 6.56 -2.38 -22.31
CA TYR A 139 5.97 -2.21 -23.63
C TYR A 139 7.03 -1.69 -24.60
N ASP A 140 7.19 -2.38 -25.74
CA ASP A 140 8.01 -1.89 -26.85
C ASP A 140 7.35 -0.68 -27.49
N LEU A 141 7.86 0.50 -27.20
CA LEU A 141 7.34 1.74 -27.77
C LEU A 141 7.97 2.01 -29.15
N PRO A 142 7.20 2.62 -30.07
CA PRO A 142 7.74 3.04 -31.35
C PRO A 142 8.93 4.00 -31.20
N THR A 143 9.83 4.04 -32.19
CA THR A 143 10.98 4.94 -32.19
C THR A 143 10.57 6.40 -31.97
N GLY A 144 11.23 7.08 -31.03
CA GLY A 144 10.96 8.46 -30.66
C GLY A 144 10.02 8.66 -29.47
N TYR A 145 9.39 7.58 -28.95
CA TYR A 145 8.65 7.63 -27.72
C TYR A 145 9.55 7.27 -26.52
N ARG A 146 9.35 7.96 -25.41
CA ARG A 146 9.99 7.67 -24.15
C ARG A 146 8.91 7.47 -23.09
N GLN A 147 8.91 6.31 -22.45
CA GLN A 147 8.02 6.04 -21.32
C GLN A 147 8.51 6.80 -20.07
N GLU A 148 7.62 7.52 -19.43
CA GLU A 148 7.89 8.20 -18.15
C GLU A 148 7.18 7.51 -16.99
N GLU A 149 5.98 6.98 -17.25
CA GLU A 149 5.18 6.25 -16.27
C GLU A 149 4.32 5.19 -16.99
N CYS A 150 4.06 4.09 -16.31
CA CYS A 150 3.10 3.08 -16.75
C CYS A 150 2.19 2.71 -15.58
N GLN A 151 0.90 2.96 -15.71
CA GLN A 151 -0.12 2.52 -14.75
C GLN A 151 -1.00 1.46 -15.41
N VAL A 152 -1.11 0.28 -14.77
CA VAL A 152 -2.02 -0.79 -15.22
C VAL A 152 -3.17 -0.90 -14.24
N LEU A 153 -4.39 -0.66 -14.71
CA LEU A 153 -5.61 -0.77 -13.93
C LEU A 153 -6.53 -1.81 -14.56
N ILE A 154 -6.81 -2.89 -13.83
CA ILE A 154 -7.78 -3.93 -14.20
C ILE A 154 -9.09 -3.64 -13.49
N LYS A 155 -10.22 -3.64 -14.24
CA LYS A 155 -11.57 -3.48 -13.67
C LYS A 155 -12.31 -4.82 -13.74
N GLY A 156 -12.92 -5.21 -12.61
CA GLY A 156 -13.62 -6.50 -12.53
C GLY A 156 -14.35 -6.68 -11.20
N VAL A 157 -14.59 -7.92 -10.78
CA VAL A 157 -15.25 -8.25 -9.52
C VAL A 157 -14.25 -8.95 -8.60
N CYS A 158 -14.07 -8.45 -7.38
CA CYS A 158 -13.13 -9.02 -6.42
C CYS A 158 -13.65 -10.36 -5.84
N PRO A 159 -12.76 -11.21 -5.26
CA PRO A 159 -13.15 -12.50 -4.68
C PRO A 159 -14.28 -12.40 -3.65
N SER A 160 -14.26 -11.36 -2.81
CA SER A 160 -15.29 -11.13 -1.78
C SER A 160 -16.65 -10.80 -2.35
N CYS A 161 -16.73 -10.24 -3.57
CA CYS A 161 -17.97 -9.93 -4.26
C CYS A 161 -18.44 -11.08 -5.15
N LEU A 162 -17.52 -11.85 -5.76
CA LEU A 162 -17.85 -13.06 -6.54
C LEU A 162 -18.55 -14.11 -5.69
N GLY A 163 -18.21 -14.26 -4.42
CA GLY A 163 -18.84 -15.23 -3.51
C GLY A 163 -20.21 -14.79 -2.95
N LYS A 164 -20.69 -13.60 -3.31
CA LYS A 164 -22.00 -13.05 -2.87
C LYS A 164 -23.05 -12.99 -3.98
N ALA A 165 -22.70 -13.43 -5.19
CA ALA A 165 -23.58 -13.45 -6.35
C ALA A 165 -24.36 -14.76 -6.48
#